data_e92dff3db18741785f85590da526eb63
#
_entry.id   e92dff3db18741785f85590da526eb63
#
_cell.length_a   1.000
_cell.length_b   1.000
_cell.length_c   1.000
_cell.angle_alpha   90.00
_cell.angle_beta   90.00
_cell.angle_gamma   90.00
#
_symmetry.space_group_name_H-M   'P 1'
#
loop_
_entity.id
_entity.type
_entity.pdbx_description
1 polymer ?
#
loop_
_entity_poly.entity_id
_entity_poly.type
_entity_poly.pdbx_seq_one_letter_code
_entity_poly.pdbx_strand_id
1 'polypeptide(L)'
;MTIFRRTPAGLVASGVFMLGLYAAGAVAYGQPVTNQRVMLINAQTGKCLTIAGGRSTDNNVTALQFDCDGDPSRSWSINATSGGVYQISNAQTGKCLTIAGGRSTDNNVEALQYNCDSDPSRTWRITATGGGVYQISNVQTGKCLTIAGGRSTDNNVTALQYNCDSDPSRTWRIRPAGQ
;
A
#
# COMPACT_ATOMS: atom_id res chain seq x y z
N MET A 1 33.41 -24.52 -83.28
CA MET A 1 32.46 -23.40 -83.08
C MET A 1 31.61 -23.74 -81.90
N THR A 2 32.07 -23.33 -80.70
CA THR A 2 31.54 -23.79 -79.41
C THR A 2 30.79 -22.63 -78.77
N ILE A 3 29.47 -22.80 -78.59
CA ILE A 3 28.58 -21.77 -78.00
C ILE A 3 28.48 -22.01 -76.52
N PHE A 4 29.01 -21.06 -75.74
CA PHE A 4 28.85 -21.01 -74.29
C PHE A 4 27.44 -20.42 -73.93
N ARG A 5 26.62 -21.17 -73.32
CA ARG A 5 25.41 -20.65 -72.71
C ARG A 5 25.68 -20.24 -71.25
N ARG A 6 25.40 -18.98 -70.96
CA ARG A 6 25.41 -18.43 -69.55
C ARG A 6 24.11 -18.73 -68.91
N THR A 7 24.17 -19.32 -67.70
CA THR A 7 23.07 -19.45 -66.76
C THR A 7 22.95 -18.19 -65.90
N PRO A 8 21.74 -17.70 -65.61
CA PRO A 8 21.57 -16.55 -64.71
C PRO A 8 21.66 -16.97 -63.24
N ALA A 9 22.34 -16.18 -62.44
CA ALA A 9 22.47 -16.31 -61.01
C ALA A 9 21.12 -16.02 -60.33
N GLY A 10 20.63 -16.98 -59.57
CA GLY A 10 19.46 -16.80 -58.73
C GLY A 10 19.78 -15.93 -57.51
N LEU A 11 19.00 -14.88 -57.30
CA LEU A 11 18.99 -14.11 -56.07
C LEU A 11 18.38 -14.96 -54.96
N VAL A 12 19.17 -15.25 -53.92
CA VAL A 12 18.68 -15.80 -52.64
C VAL A 12 18.26 -14.60 -51.81
N ALA A 13 16.95 -14.41 -51.64
CA ALA A 13 16.42 -13.44 -50.72
C ALA A 13 16.53 -14.01 -49.29
N SER A 14 17.48 -13.48 -48.51
CA SER A 14 17.56 -13.76 -47.08
C SER A 14 16.43 -13.03 -46.35
N GLY A 15 15.37 -13.75 -46.03
CA GLY A 15 14.31 -13.27 -45.13
C GLY A 15 14.83 -13.19 -43.70
N VAL A 16 15.03 -11.97 -43.19
CA VAL A 16 15.28 -11.72 -41.79
C VAL A 16 13.96 -11.88 -41.05
N PHE A 17 13.75 -13.01 -40.38
CA PHE A 17 12.66 -13.17 -39.40
C PHE A 17 12.99 -12.35 -38.16
N MET A 18 12.41 -11.15 -38.06
CA MET A 18 12.35 -10.43 -36.79
C MET A 18 11.43 -11.21 -35.85
N LEU A 19 12.03 -11.99 -34.96
CA LEU A 19 11.34 -12.49 -33.75
C LEU A 19 11.07 -11.28 -32.86
N GLY A 20 9.86 -10.74 -32.93
CA GLY A 20 9.39 -9.78 -31.93
C GLY A 20 9.34 -10.46 -30.59
N LEU A 21 10.30 -10.12 -29.71
CA LEU A 21 10.20 -10.42 -28.29
C LEU A 21 9.01 -9.60 -27.74
N TYR A 22 7.85 -10.22 -27.66
CA TYR A 22 6.79 -9.74 -26.77
C TYR A 22 7.32 -9.93 -25.34
N ALA A 23 7.90 -8.88 -24.77
CA ALA A 23 8.07 -8.80 -23.35
C ALA A 23 6.64 -8.81 -22.76
N ALA A 24 6.21 -9.97 -22.28
CA ALA A 24 5.06 -10.06 -21.42
C ALA A 24 5.39 -9.18 -20.21
N GLY A 25 4.80 -7.98 -20.17
CA GLY A 25 4.92 -7.09 -19.03
C GLY A 25 4.45 -7.89 -17.81
N ALA A 26 5.38 -8.28 -16.96
CA ALA A 26 5.06 -8.79 -15.64
C ALA A 26 4.26 -7.68 -14.96
N VAL A 27 2.94 -7.87 -14.83
CA VAL A 27 2.12 -7.03 -13.93
C VAL A 27 2.73 -7.23 -12.56
N ALA A 28 3.44 -6.22 -12.08
CA ALA A 28 3.97 -6.23 -10.73
C ALA A 28 2.77 -6.19 -9.78
N TYR A 29 2.27 -7.37 -9.43
CA TYR A 29 1.26 -7.51 -8.40
C TYR A 29 1.88 -7.05 -7.08
N GLY A 30 1.40 -5.95 -6.52
CA GLY A 30 1.57 -5.72 -5.12
C GLY A 30 2.32 -4.50 -4.63
N GLN A 31 2.73 -3.56 -5.48
CA GLN A 31 3.25 -2.30 -4.96
C GLN A 31 2.08 -1.38 -4.58
N PRO A 32 2.11 -0.79 -3.38
CA PRO A 32 1.10 0.20 -3.01
C PRO A 32 1.23 1.43 -3.91
N VAL A 33 0.10 2.09 -4.09
CA VAL A 33 0.06 3.35 -4.85
C VAL A 33 0.82 4.41 -4.08
N THR A 34 1.96 4.86 -4.61
CA THR A 34 2.79 5.93 -4.04
C THR A 34 2.62 7.23 -4.82
N ASN A 35 3.02 8.36 -4.22
CA ASN A 35 2.98 9.71 -4.82
C ASN A 35 1.58 10.26 -5.13
N GLN A 36 0.54 9.69 -4.57
CA GLN A 36 -0.81 10.27 -4.60
C GLN A 36 -1.51 10.05 -3.26
N ARG A 37 -2.59 10.80 -3.05
CA ARG A 37 -3.44 10.60 -1.86
C ARG A 37 -4.28 9.35 -2.04
N VAL A 38 -4.34 8.52 -1.01
CA VAL A 38 -5.11 7.27 -1.00
C VAL A 38 -6.00 7.20 0.22
N MET A 39 -7.05 6.45 0.13
CA MET A 39 -7.83 5.96 1.28
C MET A 39 -7.34 4.57 1.65
N LEU A 40 -7.18 4.32 2.95
CA LEU A 40 -6.91 3.01 3.54
C LEU A 40 -8.24 2.48 4.06
N ILE A 41 -8.83 1.54 3.34
CA ILE A 41 -10.17 1.00 3.62
C ILE A 41 -10.02 -0.39 4.23
N ASN A 42 -10.48 -0.58 5.45
CA ASN A 42 -10.44 -1.89 6.07
C ASN A 42 -11.28 -2.89 5.27
N ALA A 43 -10.71 -4.04 4.93
CA ALA A 43 -11.37 -4.99 4.03
C ALA A 43 -12.58 -5.67 4.65
N GLN A 44 -12.62 -5.80 6.00
CA GLN A 44 -13.73 -6.42 6.73
C GLN A 44 -14.88 -5.42 6.96
N THR A 45 -14.56 -4.21 7.41
CA THR A 45 -15.58 -3.24 7.84
C THR A 45 -16.04 -2.30 6.73
N GLY A 46 -15.21 -2.14 5.68
CA GLY A 46 -15.45 -1.19 4.60
C GLY A 46 -15.23 0.28 4.99
N LYS A 47 -14.76 0.56 6.21
CA LYS A 47 -14.51 1.89 6.73
C LYS A 47 -13.10 2.37 6.41
N CYS A 48 -12.94 3.69 6.34
CA CYS A 48 -11.66 4.35 6.10
C CYS A 48 -10.90 4.61 7.40
N LEU A 49 -9.58 4.42 7.37
CA LEU A 49 -8.70 4.87 8.44
C LEU A 49 -8.69 6.41 8.47
N THR A 50 -8.80 6.97 9.66
CA THR A 50 -8.75 8.41 9.90
C THR A 50 -8.08 8.70 11.25
N ILE A 51 -7.99 9.99 11.62
CA ILE A 51 -7.52 10.45 12.93
C ILE A 51 -8.68 11.06 13.69
N ALA A 52 -8.74 10.81 14.99
CA ALA A 52 -9.79 11.34 15.87
C ALA A 52 -9.91 12.87 15.72
N GLY A 53 -11.14 13.35 15.55
CA GLY A 53 -11.43 14.76 15.29
C GLY A 53 -10.93 15.31 13.95
N GLY A 54 -10.14 14.56 13.20
CA GLY A 54 -9.75 14.81 11.80
C GLY A 54 -8.79 15.97 11.53
N ARG A 55 -8.59 16.90 12.45
CA ARG A 55 -7.88 18.19 12.20
C ARG A 55 -6.74 18.50 13.17
N SER A 56 -6.65 17.81 14.31
CA SER A 56 -5.59 18.06 15.26
C SER A 56 -4.22 17.69 14.67
N THR A 57 -3.25 18.59 14.80
CA THR A 57 -1.86 18.35 14.44
C THR A 57 -1.01 17.93 15.65
N ASP A 58 -1.65 17.63 16.77
CA ASP A 58 -0.98 17.13 17.97
C ASP A 58 -0.45 15.72 17.77
N ASN A 59 0.60 15.39 18.49
CA ASN A 59 1.07 14.01 18.60
C ASN A 59 0.14 13.19 19.51
N ASN A 60 0.16 11.87 19.35
CA ASN A 60 -0.60 10.92 20.15
C ASN A 60 -2.14 11.00 19.97
N VAL A 61 -2.61 11.59 18.86
CA VAL A 61 -4.03 11.52 18.51
C VAL A 61 -4.34 10.15 17.92
N THR A 62 -5.36 9.50 18.46
CA THR A 62 -5.74 8.13 18.11
C THR A 62 -6.18 8.02 16.64
N ALA A 63 -5.70 7.00 15.96
CA ALA A 63 -6.25 6.58 14.67
C ALA A 63 -7.49 5.70 14.89
N LEU A 64 -8.50 5.87 14.03
CA LEU A 64 -9.76 5.14 14.12
C LEU A 64 -10.36 4.94 12.73
N GLN A 65 -11.44 4.17 12.65
CA GLN A 65 -12.20 4.04 11.42
C GLN A 65 -13.38 5.01 11.37
N PHE A 66 -13.74 5.42 10.16
CA PHE A 66 -14.91 6.25 9.89
C PHE A 66 -15.46 5.98 8.48
N ASP A 67 -16.66 6.49 8.17
CA ASP A 67 -17.20 6.43 6.82
C ASP A 67 -16.21 6.99 5.80
N CYS A 68 -16.11 6.32 4.66
CA CYS A 68 -15.32 6.81 3.54
C CYS A 68 -16.10 7.90 2.82
N ASP A 69 -15.95 9.12 3.31
CA ASP A 69 -16.45 10.33 2.66
C ASP A 69 -15.29 11.13 2.04
N GLY A 70 -15.54 12.26 1.48
CA GLY A 70 -14.52 13.11 0.85
C GLY A 70 -13.65 13.91 1.84
N ASP A 71 -13.76 13.69 3.15
CA ASP A 71 -13.01 14.49 4.13
C ASP A 71 -11.50 14.19 4.02
N PRO A 72 -10.65 15.25 3.93
CA PRO A 72 -9.19 15.05 3.80
C PRO A 72 -8.53 14.24 4.90
N SER A 73 -9.13 14.16 6.11
CA SER A 73 -8.59 13.36 7.22
C SER A 73 -8.64 11.86 6.98
N ARG A 74 -9.43 11.40 5.98
CA ARG A 74 -9.47 9.98 5.54
C ARG A 74 -8.48 9.68 4.43
N SER A 75 -7.71 10.69 4.03
CA SER A 75 -6.71 10.55 2.98
C SER A 75 -5.31 10.46 3.57
N TRP A 76 -4.50 9.60 2.98
CA TRP A 76 -3.14 9.28 3.42
C TRP A 76 -2.17 9.37 2.25
N SER A 77 -0.93 9.72 2.52
CA SER A 77 0.18 9.61 1.58
C SER A 77 1.06 8.43 1.97
N ILE A 78 1.38 7.58 1.01
CA ILE A 78 2.30 6.44 1.20
C ILE A 78 3.62 6.84 0.57
N ASN A 79 4.63 7.10 1.39
CA ASN A 79 5.94 7.57 0.99
C ASN A 79 6.97 6.45 1.14
N ALA A 80 7.57 6.03 0.05
CA ALA A 80 8.64 5.03 0.09
C ALA A 80 9.84 5.58 0.84
N THR A 81 10.42 4.74 1.70
CA THR A 81 11.72 4.95 2.33
C THR A 81 12.72 3.91 1.84
N SER A 82 13.88 3.78 2.44
CA SER A 82 14.83 2.73 2.07
C SER A 82 14.35 1.34 2.49
N GLY A 83 14.80 0.29 1.79
CA GLY A 83 14.56 -1.11 2.19
C GLY A 83 13.14 -1.63 1.98
N GLY A 84 12.35 -1.04 1.09
CA GLY A 84 11.00 -1.53 0.77
C GLY A 84 9.97 -1.30 1.88
N VAL A 85 10.20 -0.31 2.72
CA VAL A 85 9.26 0.13 3.76
C VAL A 85 8.74 1.54 3.45
N TYR A 86 7.66 1.92 4.10
CA TYR A 86 6.91 3.12 3.81
C TYR A 86 6.62 3.92 5.08
N GLN A 87 6.59 5.23 4.96
CA GLN A 87 5.89 6.08 5.91
C GLN A 87 4.48 6.35 5.37
N ILE A 88 3.51 6.27 6.27
CA ILE A 88 2.11 6.53 5.96
C ILE A 88 1.72 7.81 6.72
N SER A 89 1.53 8.92 6.01
CA SER A 89 1.21 10.21 6.62
C SER A 89 -0.21 10.65 6.29
N ASN A 90 -0.92 11.18 7.28
CA ASN A 90 -2.27 11.71 7.09
C ASN A 90 -2.21 12.99 6.23
N ALA A 91 -3.01 13.06 5.19
CA ALA A 91 -2.96 14.17 4.23
C ALA A 91 -3.48 15.50 4.82
N GLN A 92 -4.31 15.45 5.86
CA GLN A 92 -4.84 16.64 6.53
C GLN A 92 -3.87 17.19 7.58
N THR A 93 -3.27 16.30 8.39
CA THR A 93 -2.45 16.69 9.54
C THR A 93 -0.95 16.69 9.25
N GLY A 94 -0.52 15.98 8.19
CA GLY A 94 0.89 15.79 7.86
C GLY A 94 1.64 14.84 8.80
N LYS A 95 0.95 14.26 9.80
CA LYS A 95 1.55 13.37 10.79
C LYS A 95 1.61 11.93 10.28
N CYS A 96 2.60 11.19 10.75
CA CYS A 96 2.81 9.78 10.42
C CYS A 96 2.02 8.84 11.33
N LEU A 97 1.46 7.79 10.74
CA LEU A 97 0.85 6.68 11.47
C LEU A 97 1.93 5.94 12.25
N THR A 98 1.67 5.66 13.51
CA THR A 98 2.56 4.94 14.43
C THR A 98 1.75 4.08 15.40
N ILE A 99 2.44 3.34 16.27
CA ILE A 99 1.86 2.58 17.38
C ILE A 99 2.22 3.28 18.70
N ALA A 100 1.28 3.32 19.63
CA ALA A 100 1.48 3.92 20.95
C ALA A 100 2.72 3.35 21.65
N GLY A 101 3.57 4.23 22.18
CA GLY A 101 4.83 3.85 22.81
C GLY A 101 5.89 3.28 21.85
N GLY A 102 5.54 2.98 20.60
CA GLY A 102 6.43 2.63 19.50
C GLY A 102 7.14 1.27 19.58
N ARG A 103 7.17 0.58 20.70
CA ARG A 103 8.01 -0.62 20.92
C ARG A 103 7.29 -1.86 21.43
N SER A 104 6.08 -1.73 21.97
CA SER A 104 5.34 -2.88 22.47
C SER A 104 4.97 -3.83 21.33
N THR A 105 5.24 -5.13 21.53
CA THR A 105 4.81 -6.20 20.63
C THR A 105 3.49 -6.83 21.07
N ASP A 106 2.80 -6.25 22.06
CA ASP A 106 1.52 -6.74 22.52
C ASP A 106 0.42 -6.48 21.48
N ASN A 107 -0.58 -7.31 21.50
CA ASN A 107 -1.80 -7.08 20.75
C ASN A 107 -2.64 -5.97 21.40
N ASN A 108 -3.50 -5.34 20.62
CA ASN A 108 -4.43 -4.27 21.05
C ASN A 108 -3.76 -2.96 21.50
N VAL A 109 -2.50 -2.73 21.10
CA VAL A 109 -1.88 -1.42 21.30
C VAL A 109 -2.39 -0.47 20.22
N GLU A 110 -2.80 0.72 20.61
CA GLU A 110 -3.43 1.71 19.74
C GLU A 110 -2.50 2.22 18.64
N ALA A 111 -3.06 2.43 17.47
CA ALA A 111 -2.44 3.21 16.42
C ALA A 111 -2.73 4.70 16.62
N LEU A 112 -1.72 5.52 16.39
CA LEU A 112 -1.74 6.96 16.64
C LEU A 112 -1.16 7.72 15.44
N GLN A 113 -1.30 9.03 15.45
CA GLN A 113 -0.44 9.90 14.65
C GLN A 113 0.70 10.48 15.50
N TYR A 114 1.84 10.71 14.87
CA TYR A 114 3.02 11.37 15.49
C TYR A 114 3.83 12.13 14.43
N ASN A 115 4.77 12.97 14.87
CA ASN A 115 5.71 13.62 13.94
C ASN A 115 6.39 12.56 13.06
N CYS A 116 6.50 12.85 11.77
CA CYS A 116 7.26 12.01 10.85
C CYS A 116 8.76 12.20 11.11
N ASP A 117 9.44 11.12 11.45
CA ASP A 117 10.89 11.05 11.62
C ASP A 117 11.40 9.66 11.18
N SER A 118 12.66 9.35 11.43
CA SER A 118 13.28 8.08 11.04
C SER A 118 13.06 6.93 12.04
N ASP A 119 12.24 7.11 13.08
CA ASP A 119 11.97 6.04 14.05
C ASP A 119 11.24 4.87 13.37
N PRO A 120 11.72 3.61 13.53
CA PRO A 120 11.13 2.44 12.89
C PRO A 120 9.64 2.21 13.22
N SER A 121 9.17 2.72 14.38
CA SER A 121 7.75 2.62 14.76
C SER A 121 6.80 3.41 13.85
N ARG A 122 7.35 4.33 13.03
CA ARG A 122 6.61 5.14 12.05
C ARG A 122 6.77 4.63 10.63
N THR A 123 7.34 3.43 10.49
CA THR A 123 7.53 2.80 9.18
C THR A 123 6.77 1.49 9.10
N TRP A 124 6.28 1.17 7.91
CA TRP A 124 5.35 0.08 7.66
C TRP A 124 5.77 -0.73 6.45
N ARG A 125 5.57 -2.04 6.50
CA ARG A 125 5.58 -2.91 5.31
C ARG A 125 4.17 -3.04 4.79
N ILE A 126 4.02 -2.97 3.48
CA ILE A 126 2.74 -3.13 2.80
C ILE A 126 2.88 -4.34 1.88
N THR A 127 2.23 -5.43 2.24
CA THR A 127 2.36 -6.71 1.56
C THR A 127 1.03 -7.12 0.95
N ALA A 128 1.01 -7.36 -0.36
CA ALA A 128 -0.17 -7.86 -1.05
C ALA A 128 -0.50 -9.29 -0.58
N THR A 129 -1.77 -9.53 -0.27
CA THR A 129 -2.28 -10.85 0.16
C THR A 129 -3.20 -11.51 -0.86
N GLY A 130 -3.34 -10.89 -2.03
CA GLY A 130 -4.27 -11.33 -3.08
C GLY A 130 -5.59 -10.56 -3.06
N GLY A 131 -6.38 -10.68 -4.14
CA GLY A 131 -7.70 -10.03 -4.21
C GLY A 131 -7.71 -8.48 -4.12
N GLY A 132 -6.57 -7.82 -4.32
CA GLY A 132 -6.45 -6.37 -4.23
C GLY A 132 -6.46 -5.83 -2.79
N VAL A 133 -6.13 -6.68 -1.82
CA VAL A 133 -5.97 -6.29 -0.41
C VAL A 133 -4.53 -6.48 0.06
N TYR A 134 -4.17 -5.74 1.09
CA TYR A 134 -2.82 -5.66 1.63
C TYR A 134 -2.83 -5.82 3.14
N GLN A 135 -1.83 -6.48 3.68
CA GLN A 135 -1.45 -6.34 5.08
C GLN A 135 -0.52 -5.15 5.24
N ILE A 136 -0.76 -4.35 6.29
CA ILE A 136 0.05 -3.20 6.67
C ILE A 136 0.66 -3.53 8.03
N SER A 137 1.95 -3.91 8.06
CA SER A 137 2.63 -4.31 9.29
C SER A 137 3.66 -3.29 9.73
N ASN A 138 3.68 -2.98 11.02
CA ASN A 138 4.64 -2.05 11.60
C ASN A 138 6.05 -2.66 11.59
N VAL A 139 7.05 -1.91 11.16
CA VAL A 139 8.42 -2.44 11.03
C VAL A 139 9.03 -2.75 12.39
N GLN A 140 8.78 -1.92 13.40
CA GLN A 140 9.33 -2.07 14.74
C GLN A 140 8.73 -3.24 15.51
N THR A 141 7.39 -3.42 15.42
CA THR A 141 6.68 -4.40 16.25
C THR A 141 6.36 -5.69 15.49
N GLY A 142 6.40 -5.67 14.14
CA GLY A 142 6.01 -6.78 13.29
C GLY A 142 4.50 -7.07 13.27
N LYS A 143 3.69 -6.26 13.96
CA LYS A 143 2.24 -6.45 14.06
C LYS A 143 1.51 -5.75 12.92
N CYS A 144 0.33 -6.29 12.58
CA CYS A 144 -0.54 -5.75 11.55
C CYS A 144 -1.51 -4.72 12.09
N LEU A 145 -1.72 -3.66 11.31
CA LEU A 145 -2.77 -2.67 11.55
C LEU A 145 -4.15 -3.33 11.39
N THR A 146 -5.02 -3.11 12.35
CA THR A 146 -6.38 -3.64 12.40
C THR A 146 -7.33 -2.63 13.08
N ILE A 147 -8.60 -3.01 13.17
CA ILE A 147 -9.63 -2.27 13.92
C ILE A 147 -10.04 -3.07 15.15
N ALA A 148 -10.27 -2.40 16.27
CA ALA A 148 -10.68 -3.02 17.52
C ALA A 148 -11.92 -3.91 17.33
N GLY A 149 -11.88 -5.12 17.88
CA GLY A 149 -12.94 -6.11 17.70
C GLY A 149 -13.10 -6.67 16.28
N GLY A 150 -12.47 -6.07 15.28
CA GLY A 150 -12.34 -6.56 13.91
C GLY A 150 -13.60 -6.57 13.04
N ARG A 151 -14.80 -6.42 13.59
CA ARG A 151 -16.07 -6.63 12.87
C ARG A 151 -17.08 -5.47 12.96
N SER A 152 -16.90 -4.54 13.91
CA SER A 152 -17.81 -3.41 14.02
C SER A 152 -17.72 -2.51 12.80
N THR A 153 -18.87 -2.14 12.24
CA THR A 153 -18.99 -1.13 11.17
C THR A 153 -19.33 0.25 11.72
N ASP A 154 -19.26 0.44 13.03
CA ASP A 154 -19.48 1.73 13.66
C ASP A 154 -18.35 2.71 13.35
N ASN A 155 -18.67 3.99 13.32
CA ASN A 155 -17.67 5.04 13.26
C ASN A 155 -16.96 5.19 14.62
N ASN A 156 -15.76 5.75 14.61
CA ASN A 156 -14.93 6.01 15.80
C ASN A 156 -14.42 4.75 16.54
N VAL A 157 -14.42 3.59 15.90
CA VAL A 157 -13.75 2.40 16.45
C VAL A 157 -12.24 2.54 16.26
N THR A 158 -11.50 2.34 17.34
CA THR A 158 -10.03 2.52 17.39
C THR A 158 -9.31 1.56 16.46
N ALA A 159 -8.32 2.10 15.73
CA ALA A 159 -7.33 1.31 15.04
C ALA A 159 -6.21 0.90 16.00
N LEU A 160 -5.73 -0.33 15.86
CA LEU A 160 -4.70 -0.89 16.73
C LEU A 160 -3.81 -1.87 15.97
N GLN A 161 -2.79 -2.38 16.63
CA GLN A 161 -1.99 -3.47 16.11
C GLN A 161 -2.46 -4.83 16.67
N TYR A 162 -2.28 -5.87 15.87
CA TYR A 162 -2.54 -7.26 16.25
C TYR A 162 -1.61 -8.22 15.50
N ASN A 163 -1.54 -9.49 15.94
CA ASN A 163 -0.83 -10.51 15.17
C ASN A 163 -1.26 -10.51 13.71
N CYS A 164 -0.30 -10.61 12.81
CA CYS A 164 -0.60 -10.80 11.39
C CYS A 164 -1.09 -12.22 11.16
N ASP A 165 -2.30 -12.36 10.66
CA ASP A 165 -2.91 -13.62 10.24
C ASP A 165 -3.82 -13.39 9.02
N SER A 166 -4.61 -14.38 8.64
CA SER A 166 -5.50 -14.30 7.48
C SER A 166 -6.87 -13.67 7.76
N ASP A 167 -7.09 -13.12 8.96
CA ASP A 167 -8.37 -12.46 9.29
C ASP A 167 -8.55 -11.19 8.43
N PRO A 168 -9.68 -11.03 7.72
CA PRO A 168 -9.91 -9.88 6.86
C PRO A 168 -9.82 -8.52 7.55
N SER A 169 -10.05 -8.45 8.88
CA SER A 169 -9.91 -7.19 9.65
C SER A 169 -8.48 -6.66 9.69
N ARG A 170 -7.48 -7.49 9.35
CA ARG A 170 -6.06 -7.13 9.27
C ARG A 170 -5.60 -6.84 7.86
N THR A 171 -6.56 -6.73 6.93
CA THR A 171 -6.27 -6.40 5.53
C THR A 171 -6.97 -5.12 5.11
N TRP A 172 -6.37 -4.43 4.16
CA TRP A 172 -6.76 -3.09 3.74
C TRP A 172 -6.80 -2.99 2.22
N ARG A 173 -7.81 -2.33 1.68
CA ARG A 173 -7.80 -1.85 0.30
C ARG A 173 -7.17 -0.48 0.25
N ILE A 174 -6.31 -0.27 -0.72
CA ILE A 174 -5.67 1.03 -0.97
C ILE A 174 -6.30 1.59 -2.25
N ARG A 175 -7.01 2.70 -2.13
CA ARG A 175 -7.74 3.33 -3.24
C ARG A 175 -7.32 4.80 -3.39
N PRO A 176 -7.21 5.33 -4.61
CA PRO A 176 -7.02 6.76 -4.80
C PRO A 176 -8.10 7.56 -4.05
N ALA A 177 -7.71 8.65 -3.38
CA ALA A 177 -8.65 9.57 -2.76
C ALA A 177 -9.24 10.51 -3.81
N GLY A 178 -10.55 10.79 -3.71
CA GLY A 178 -11.24 11.73 -4.61
C GLY A 178 -11.82 11.08 -5.88
N GLN A 179 -11.99 9.74 -5.88
CA GLN A 179 -12.78 9.04 -6.90
C GLN A 179 -14.09 8.54 -6.32
#